data_881a1d81f2010429709435d0b5727f5c
#
_entry.id   881a1d81f2010429709435d0b5727f5c
#
_cell.length_a   1.000
_cell.length_b   1.000
_cell.length_c   1.000
_cell.angle_alpha   90.00
_cell.angle_beta   90.00
_cell.angle_gamma   90.00
#
_symmetry.space_group_name_H-M   'P 1'
#
loop_
_entity.id
_entity.type
_entity.pdbx_description
1 polymer ?
#
loop_
_entity_poly.entity_id
_entity_poly.type
_entity_poly.pdbx_seq_one_letter_code
_entity_poly.pdbx_strand_id
1 'polypeptide(L)'
;MPVDFNGRAVDIKNISELANQHNLSLIEDAAHGLGCFYGKKHVGTMCDIGIFSFSTPKIISTGQGGMIVTNNKKLYEKCKALKDFGRKPDAKRNMRMAFEHPTIGYNFKFTEFQAAVGIAQMRKLRKRMITKKKMFRIYKELLSKLSSVNFIKTDLDRVTPW
;
A
#
# COMPACT_ATOMS: atom_id res chain seq x y z
N MET A 1 -11.58 -7.83 -2.59
CA MET A 1 -10.42 -7.04 -2.11
C MET A 1 -9.49 -7.98 -1.34
N PRO A 2 -8.40 -8.48 -1.92
CA PRO A 2 -7.37 -9.24 -1.21
C PRO A 2 -6.55 -8.33 -0.30
N VAL A 3 -5.99 -8.91 0.79
CA VAL A 3 -5.21 -8.16 1.79
C VAL A 3 -3.86 -8.84 2.00
N ASP A 4 -2.77 -8.12 1.79
CA ASP A 4 -1.39 -8.58 2.04
C ASP A 4 -1.05 -8.48 3.53
N PHE A 5 -1.76 -9.26 4.33
CA PHE A 5 -1.72 -9.15 5.78
C PHE A 5 -0.33 -9.50 6.35
N ASN A 6 0.15 -8.70 7.29
CA ASN A 6 1.48 -8.84 7.90
C ASN A 6 2.61 -8.90 6.87
N GLY A 7 2.50 -8.16 5.76
CA GLY A 7 3.51 -8.12 4.72
C GLY A 7 3.65 -9.42 3.93
N ARG A 8 2.63 -10.27 3.92
CA ARG A 8 2.58 -11.52 3.16
C ARG A 8 1.76 -11.32 1.90
N ALA A 9 2.41 -11.44 0.75
CA ALA A 9 1.73 -11.36 -0.53
C ALA A 9 0.69 -12.49 -0.65
N VAL A 10 -0.54 -12.13 -1.01
CA VAL A 10 -1.58 -13.09 -1.36
C VAL A 10 -1.25 -13.80 -2.68
N ASP A 11 -1.90 -14.91 -2.96
CA ASP A 11 -1.80 -15.56 -4.27
C ASP A 11 -2.61 -14.78 -5.32
N ILE A 12 -2.04 -13.64 -5.71
CA ILE A 12 -2.71 -12.69 -6.58
C ILE A 12 -3.00 -13.26 -7.98
N LYS A 13 -2.22 -14.25 -8.41
CA LYS A 13 -2.44 -14.90 -9.71
C LYS A 13 -3.78 -15.62 -9.73
N ASN A 14 -4.01 -16.52 -8.79
CA ASN A 14 -5.26 -17.28 -8.70
C ASN A 14 -6.46 -16.37 -8.42
N ILE A 15 -6.28 -15.34 -7.58
CA ILE A 15 -7.32 -14.34 -7.30
C ILE A 15 -7.68 -13.54 -8.56
N SER A 16 -6.69 -13.16 -9.38
CA SER A 16 -6.93 -12.43 -10.62
C SER A 16 -7.64 -13.30 -11.67
N GLU A 17 -7.29 -14.57 -11.77
CA GLU A 17 -7.97 -15.51 -12.66
C GLU A 17 -9.45 -15.67 -12.27
N LEU A 18 -9.74 -15.82 -10.99
CA LEU A 18 -11.12 -15.89 -10.47
C LEU A 18 -11.89 -14.58 -10.72
N ALA A 19 -11.27 -13.44 -10.46
CA ALA A 19 -11.88 -12.14 -10.69
C ALA A 19 -12.25 -11.92 -12.18
N ASN A 20 -11.34 -12.31 -13.08
CA ASN A 20 -11.60 -12.22 -14.53
C ASN A 20 -12.77 -13.13 -14.95
N GLN A 21 -12.87 -14.35 -14.42
CA GLN A 21 -13.99 -15.27 -14.71
C GLN A 21 -15.34 -14.68 -14.30
N HIS A 22 -15.38 -13.84 -13.28
CA HIS A 22 -16.59 -13.22 -12.74
C HIS A 22 -16.74 -11.72 -13.08
N ASN A 23 -15.91 -11.17 -13.97
CA ASN A 23 -15.90 -9.74 -14.33
C ASN A 23 -15.82 -8.81 -13.11
N LEU A 24 -14.99 -9.18 -12.13
CA LEU A 24 -14.79 -8.39 -10.90
C LEU A 24 -13.56 -7.50 -11.01
N SER A 25 -13.68 -6.26 -10.54
CA SER A 25 -12.51 -5.40 -10.33
C SER A 25 -11.81 -5.75 -9.03
N LEU A 26 -10.48 -5.63 -9.02
CA LEU A 26 -9.64 -5.94 -7.86
C LEU A 26 -9.03 -4.69 -7.23
N ILE A 27 -9.19 -4.58 -5.91
CA ILE A 27 -8.48 -3.61 -5.08
C ILE A 27 -7.57 -4.41 -4.14
N GLU A 28 -6.26 -4.23 -4.28
CA GLU A 28 -5.24 -4.91 -3.45
C GLU A 28 -4.91 -4.04 -2.23
N ASP A 29 -5.28 -4.52 -1.05
CA ASP A 29 -4.91 -3.86 0.20
C ASP A 29 -3.50 -4.27 0.62
N ALA A 30 -2.52 -3.51 0.15
CA ALA A 30 -1.12 -3.63 0.49
C ALA A 30 -0.69 -2.70 1.64
N ALA A 31 -1.63 -2.36 2.55
CA ALA A 31 -1.33 -1.48 3.70
C ALA A 31 -0.22 -2.02 4.62
N HIS A 32 0.05 -3.33 4.58
CA HIS A 32 1.16 -3.99 5.26
C HIS A 32 2.25 -4.48 4.30
N GLY A 33 2.09 -4.21 2.99
CA GLY A 33 2.89 -4.83 1.93
C GLY A 33 4.00 -3.96 1.36
N LEU A 34 4.27 -2.78 1.91
CA LEU A 34 5.31 -1.92 1.35
C LEU A 34 6.69 -2.58 1.45
N GLY A 35 7.31 -2.80 0.29
CA GLY A 35 8.56 -3.56 0.16
C GLY A 35 8.38 -5.07 0.05
N CYS A 36 7.15 -5.57 -0.05
CA CYS A 36 6.82 -6.97 -0.29
C CYS A 36 6.66 -7.25 -1.79
N PHE A 37 6.97 -8.46 -2.21
CA PHE A 37 6.94 -8.86 -3.61
C PHE A 37 6.20 -10.18 -3.81
N TYR A 38 5.46 -10.28 -4.89
CA TYR A 38 4.96 -11.53 -5.45
C TYR A 38 5.76 -11.82 -6.73
N GLY A 39 6.68 -12.76 -6.67
CA GLY A 39 7.68 -12.96 -7.72
C GLY A 39 8.58 -11.71 -7.88
N LYS A 40 8.56 -11.10 -9.06
CA LYS A 40 9.34 -9.88 -9.37
C LYS A 40 8.51 -8.59 -9.27
N LYS A 41 7.20 -8.68 -8.99
CA LYS A 41 6.29 -7.53 -8.92
C LYS A 41 6.07 -7.12 -7.47
N HIS A 42 6.09 -5.82 -7.22
CA HIS A 42 5.73 -5.28 -5.91
C HIS A 42 4.22 -5.46 -5.66
N VAL A 43 3.84 -5.93 -4.47
CA VAL A 43 2.43 -5.99 -4.09
C VAL A 43 1.80 -4.60 -4.14
N GLY A 44 0.50 -4.50 -4.29
CA GLY A 44 -0.21 -3.23 -4.50
C GLY A 44 -0.09 -2.67 -5.93
N THR A 45 0.63 -3.37 -6.85
CA THR A 45 0.81 -2.90 -8.24
C THR A 45 0.25 -3.86 -9.29
N MET A 46 -0.44 -4.91 -8.86
CA MET A 46 -0.85 -6.00 -9.74
C MET A 46 -2.35 -6.02 -10.04
N CYS A 47 -3.13 -5.21 -9.33
CA CYS A 47 -4.59 -5.10 -9.47
C CYS A 47 -4.99 -3.77 -10.12
N ASP A 48 -6.31 -3.54 -10.28
CA ASP A 48 -6.85 -2.27 -10.81
C ASP A 48 -6.45 -1.09 -9.92
N ILE A 49 -6.47 -1.31 -8.60
CA ILE A 49 -6.07 -0.35 -7.57
C ILE A 49 -5.24 -1.08 -6.52
N GLY A 50 -4.14 -0.46 -6.08
CA GLY A 50 -3.40 -0.85 -4.89
C GLY A 50 -3.44 0.24 -3.83
N ILE A 51 -3.40 -0.17 -2.56
CA ILE A 51 -3.48 0.74 -1.41
C ILE A 51 -2.28 0.52 -0.50
N PHE A 52 -1.62 1.60 -0.10
CA PHE A 52 -0.56 1.60 0.92
C PHE A 52 -0.93 2.49 2.09
N SER A 53 -0.48 2.13 3.28
CA SER A 53 -0.66 2.91 4.50
C SER A 53 0.66 3.53 4.98
N PHE A 54 0.58 4.78 5.42
CA PHE A 54 1.68 5.51 6.08
C PHE A 54 1.31 5.90 7.51
N SER A 55 0.39 5.17 8.14
CA SER A 55 0.05 5.35 9.55
C SER A 55 1.23 4.99 10.47
N THR A 56 1.16 5.39 11.72
CA THR A 56 2.26 5.33 12.69
C THR A 56 2.96 3.96 12.80
N PRO A 57 2.26 2.80 12.86
CA PRO A 57 2.93 1.50 13.06
C PRO A 57 3.57 0.94 11.78
N LYS A 58 3.44 1.60 10.62
CA LYS A 58 3.93 1.06 9.35
C LYS A 58 5.45 1.16 9.22
N ILE A 59 6.04 0.37 8.32
CA ILE A 59 7.49 0.33 8.08
C ILE A 59 8.07 1.70 7.73
N ILE A 60 7.28 2.55 7.10
CA ILE A 60 7.49 4.00 7.01
C ILE A 60 6.21 4.71 7.45
N SER A 61 6.34 5.88 8.03
CA SER A 61 5.18 6.62 8.53
C SER A 61 5.31 8.11 8.24
N THR A 62 4.15 8.73 8.00
CA THR A 62 3.99 10.20 7.92
C THR A 62 3.09 10.72 9.06
N GLY A 63 3.01 9.94 10.17
CA GLY A 63 2.04 10.13 11.25
C GLY A 63 0.72 9.49 10.86
N GLN A 64 0.03 10.06 9.90
CA GLN A 64 -1.14 9.50 9.22
C GLN A 64 -1.00 9.71 7.72
N GLY A 65 -1.62 8.84 6.93
CA GLY A 65 -1.63 8.95 5.48
C GLY A 65 -1.67 7.61 4.78
N GLY A 66 -1.75 7.67 3.47
CA GLY A 66 -1.74 6.51 2.59
C GLY A 66 -1.54 6.93 1.15
N MET A 67 -1.45 5.94 0.29
CA MET A 67 -1.31 6.13 -1.15
C MET A 67 -2.17 5.13 -1.89
N ILE A 68 -2.86 5.61 -2.90
CA ILE A 68 -3.54 4.80 -3.91
C ILE A 68 -2.66 4.80 -5.16
N VAL A 69 -2.44 3.62 -5.72
CA VAL A 69 -1.72 3.44 -6.99
C VAL A 69 -2.60 2.73 -8.00
N THR A 70 -2.53 3.14 -9.26
CA THR A 70 -3.24 2.50 -10.37
C THR A 70 -2.58 2.86 -11.70
N ASN A 71 -2.63 1.94 -12.66
CA ASN A 71 -2.23 2.18 -14.06
C ASN A 71 -3.41 2.65 -14.93
N ASN A 72 -4.62 2.70 -14.37
CA ASN A 72 -5.82 3.14 -15.09
C ASN A 72 -6.04 4.65 -14.89
N LYS A 73 -5.89 5.42 -15.97
CA LYS A 73 -6.05 6.88 -15.95
C LYS A 73 -7.43 7.34 -15.45
N LYS A 74 -8.51 6.64 -15.81
CA LYS A 74 -9.87 6.98 -15.36
C LYS A 74 -10.02 6.80 -13.86
N LEU A 75 -9.48 5.69 -13.31
CA LEU A 75 -9.48 5.44 -11.85
C LEU A 75 -8.61 6.47 -11.12
N TYR A 76 -7.44 6.81 -11.65
CA TYR A 76 -6.58 7.86 -11.10
C TYR A 76 -7.30 9.21 -11.00
N GLU A 77 -7.94 9.65 -12.09
CA GLU A 77 -8.69 10.92 -12.10
C GLU A 77 -9.86 10.90 -11.12
N LYS A 78 -10.60 9.80 -11.06
CA LYS A 78 -11.69 9.60 -10.08
C LYS A 78 -11.18 9.67 -8.64
N CYS A 79 -10.10 8.98 -8.31
CA CYS A 79 -9.50 9.03 -6.98
C CYS A 79 -8.99 10.44 -6.63
N LYS A 80 -8.40 11.16 -7.60
CA LYS A 80 -8.00 12.57 -7.39
C LYS A 80 -9.18 13.47 -7.09
N ALA A 81 -10.28 13.32 -7.80
CA ALA A 81 -11.49 14.09 -7.56
C ALA A 81 -12.06 13.77 -6.16
N LEU A 82 -12.25 12.49 -5.85
CA LEU A 82 -12.81 12.04 -4.56
C LEU A 82 -12.02 12.56 -3.36
N LYS A 83 -10.68 12.55 -3.41
CA LYS A 83 -9.85 13.02 -2.29
C LYS A 83 -9.82 14.54 -2.10
N ASP A 84 -10.25 15.32 -3.10
CA ASP A 84 -10.24 16.79 -3.10
C ASP A 84 -11.65 17.36 -3.33
N PHE A 85 -12.57 17.01 -2.46
CA PHE A 85 -13.96 17.52 -2.44
C PHE A 85 -14.76 17.28 -3.73
N GLY A 86 -14.42 16.32 -4.54
CA GLY A 86 -15.09 16.05 -5.82
C GLY A 86 -14.75 17.02 -6.94
N ARG A 87 -13.70 17.82 -6.80
CA ARG A 87 -13.23 18.76 -7.83
C ARG A 87 -12.58 18.01 -9.00
N LYS A 88 -12.69 18.59 -10.19
CA LYS A 88 -11.92 18.11 -11.34
C LYS A 88 -10.40 18.26 -11.10
N PRO A 89 -9.56 17.35 -11.59
CA PRO A 89 -8.10 17.40 -11.37
C PRO A 89 -7.42 18.71 -11.76
N ASP A 90 -7.94 19.42 -12.77
CA ASP A 90 -7.40 20.68 -13.26
C ASP A 90 -8.08 21.94 -12.68
N ALA A 91 -9.02 21.77 -11.75
CA ALA A 91 -9.79 22.89 -11.17
C ALA A 91 -8.91 23.95 -10.46
N LYS A 92 -7.71 23.56 -9.99
CA LYS A 92 -6.78 24.48 -9.33
C LYS A 92 -6.17 25.54 -10.27
N ARG A 93 -6.25 25.33 -11.59
CA ARG A 93 -5.70 26.27 -12.59
C ARG A 93 -6.68 27.39 -12.96
N ASN A 94 -7.94 27.27 -12.60
CA ASN A 94 -8.98 28.24 -12.90
C ASN A 94 -9.81 28.50 -11.64
N MET A 95 -9.83 29.76 -11.17
CA MET A 95 -10.54 30.14 -9.94
C MET A 95 -12.04 29.78 -9.99
N ARG A 96 -12.71 29.95 -11.13
CA ARG A 96 -14.11 29.57 -11.32
C ARG A 96 -14.32 28.07 -11.09
N MET A 97 -13.49 27.22 -11.69
CA MET A 97 -13.54 25.76 -11.54
C MET A 97 -13.17 25.29 -10.12
N ALA A 98 -12.48 26.10 -9.33
CA ALA A 98 -12.11 25.74 -7.96
C ALA A 98 -13.33 25.63 -7.03
N PHE A 99 -14.46 26.25 -7.40
CA PHE A 99 -15.72 26.20 -6.68
C PHE A 99 -16.72 25.19 -7.26
N GLU A 100 -16.36 24.49 -8.34
CA GLU A 100 -17.22 23.47 -8.94
C GLU A 100 -16.92 22.11 -8.35
N HIS A 101 -17.95 21.45 -7.82
CA HIS A 101 -17.91 20.12 -7.21
C HIS A 101 -18.84 19.16 -7.98
N PRO A 102 -18.45 18.68 -9.17
CA PRO A 102 -19.32 17.88 -10.02
C PRO A 102 -19.65 16.49 -9.45
N THR A 103 -18.91 16.05 -8.45
CA THR A 103 -19.14 14.78 -7.76
C THR A 103 -19.00 14.95 -6.26
N ILE A 104 -19.61 14.03 -5.49
CA ILE A 104 -19.33 13.93 -4.05
C ILE A 104 -17.86 13.59 -3.85
N GLY A 105 -17.22 14.24 -2.90
CA GLY A 105 -15.81 14.01 -2.53
C GLY A 105 -15.55 14.33 -1.08
N TYR A 106 -14.33 14.06 -0.64
CA TYR A 106 -13.89 14.15 0.73
C TYR A 106 -12.63 15.00 0.85
N ASN A 107 -12.30 15.42 2.05
CA ASN A 107 -11.03 16.07 2.34
C ASN A 107 -9.96 15.04 2.76
N PHE A 108 -9.44 14.30 1.80
CA PHE A 108 -8.35 13.34 1.99
C PHE A 108 -7.03 13.87 1.40
N LYS A 109 -6.83 15.18 1.51
CA LYS A 109 -5.59 15.80 1.01
C LYS A 109 -4.39 15.37 1.87
N PHE A 110 -3.30 15.11 1.19
CA PHE A 110 -2.00 14.85 1.80
C PHE A 110 -1.22 16.17 1.79
N THR A 111 -0.71 16.59 2.94
CA THR A 111 -0.02 17.89 3.07
C THR A 111 1.43 17.81 2.58
N GLU A 112 1.99 18.94 2.16
CA GLU A 112 3.40 19.05 1.79
C GLU A 112 4.33 18.63 2.94
N PHE A 113 3.95 18.94 4.18
CA PHE A 113 4.69 18.53 5.37
C PHE A 113 4.73 16.98 5.49
N GLN A 114 3.58 16.32 5.36
CA GLN A 114 3.53 14.84 5.36
C GLN A 114 4.31 14.25 4.19
N ALA A 115 4.26 14.88 3.01
CA ALA A 115 5.02 14.44 1.84
C ALA A 115 6.52 14.53 2.08
N ALA A 116 7.02 15.62 2.66
CA ALA A 116 8.43 15.79 3.00
C ALA A 116 8.92 14.74 4.00
N VAL A 117 8.12 14.46 5.05
CA VAL A 117 8.40 13.36 5.99
C VAL A 117 8.42 12.01 5.25
N GLY A 118 7.44 11.76 4.37
CA GLY A 118 7.34 10.53 3.57
C GLY A 118 8.59 10.30 2.71
N ILE A 119 9.08 11.33 2.02
CA ILE A 119 10.31 11.25 1.21
C ILE A 119 11.50 10.86 2.09
N ALA A 120 11.66 11.51 3.25
CA ALA A 120 12.75 11.20 4.18
C ALA A 120 12.66 9.76 4.73
N GLN A 121 11.45 9.27 4.98
CA GLN A 121 11.18 7.91 5.43
C GLN A 121 11.46 6.87 4.32
N MET A 122 11.04 7.14 3.07
CA MET A 122 11.28 6.26 1.92
C MET A 122 12.78 6.03 1.68
N ARG A 123 13.63 7.03 1.84
CA ARG A 123 15.09 6.88 1.75
C ARG A 123 15.65 5.86 2.75
N LYS A 124 14.95 5.60 3.86
CA LYS A 124 15.34 4.66 4.91
C LYS A 124 14.71 3.27 4.74
N LEU A 125 13.76 3.09 3.82
CA LEU A 125 12.97 1.86 3.68
C LEU A 125 13.86 0.63 3.55
N ARG A 126 14.83 0.63 2.62
CA ARG A 126 15.74 -0.51 2.39
C ARG A 126 16.49 -0.93 3.67
N LYS A 127 17.04 0.03 4.42
CA LYS A 127 17.74 -0.24 5.67
C LYS A 127 16.80 -0.87 6.71
N ARG A 128 15.58 -0.32 6.84
CA ARG A 128 14.57 -0.86 7.77
C ARG A 128 14.16 -2.28 7.43
N MET A 129 13.94 -2.57 6.16
CA MET A 129 13.62 -3.93 5.70
C MET A 129 14.73 -4.93 6.06
N ILE A 130 15.99 -4.57 5.82
CA ILE A 130 17.13 -5.41 6.19
C ILE A 130 17.15 -5.67 7.72
N THR A 131 16.96 -4.62 8.52
CA THR A 131 16.92 -4.72 9.97
C THR A 131 15.79 -5.63 10.44
N LYS A 132 14.56 -5.46 9.91
CA LYS A 132 13.41 -6.30 10.25
C LYS A 132 13.64 -7.77 9.90
N LYS A 133 14.18 -8.05 8.70
CA LYS A 133 14.54 -9.42 8.29
C LYS A 133 15.59 -10.03 9.25
N LYS A 134 16.60 -9.26 9.67
CA LYS A 134 17.60 -9.71 10.65
C LYS A 134 16.94 -10.03 12.01
N MET A 135 16.08 -9.15 12.50
CA MET A 135 15.35 -9.38 13.76
C MET A 135 14.51 -10.66 13.69
N PHE A 136 13.78 -10.88 12.62
CA PHE A 136 12.99 -12.11 12.44
C PHE A 136 13.86 -13.36 12.48
N ARG A 137 15.03 -13.35 11.83
CA ARG A 137 15.97 -14.49 11.88
C ARG A 137 16.44 -14.77 13.29
N ILE A 138 16.78 -13.73 14.07
CA ILE A 138 17.19 -13.86 15.48
C ILE A 138 16.04 -14.46 16.31
N TYR A 139 14.82 -13.93 16.20
CA TYR A 139 13.67 -14.50 16.90
C TYR A 139 13.44 -15.98 16.52
N LYS A 140 13.53 -16.31 15.24
CA LYS A 140 13.37 -17.68 14.78
C LYS A 140 14.46 -18.60 15.38
N GLU A 141 15.71 -18.18 15.40
CA GLU A 141 16.81 -18.94 15.97
C GLU A 141 16.62 -19.19 17.47
N LEU A 142 16.29 -18.14 18.22
CA LEU A 142 16.14 -18.22 19.69
C LEU A 142 14.89 -19.02 20.10
N LEU A 143 13.77 -18.85 19.40
CA LEU A 143 12.48 -19.39 19.82
C LEU A 143 12.13 -20.73 19.15
N SER A 144 12.83 -21.16 18.08
CA SER A 144 12.56 -22.43 17.41
C SER A 144 12.82 -23.68 18.28
N LYS A 145 13.55 -23.50 19.38
CA LYS A 145 13.81 -24.56 20.38
C LYS A 145 12.64 -24.78 21.33
N LEU A 146 11.67 -23.88 21.37
CA LEU A 146 10.50 -23.96 22.23
C LEU A 146 9.38 -24.71 21.51
N SER A 147 8.94 -25.83 22.05
CA SER A 147 7.85 -26.63 21.47
C SER A 147 6.49 -25.92 21.40
N SER A 148 6.30 -24.90 22.22
CA SER A 148 5.09 -24.06 22.27
C SER A 148 5.07 -22.96 21.19
N VAL A 149 6.17 -22.76 20.42
CA VAL A 149 6.27 -21.70 19.41
C VAL A 149 6.34 -22.30 18.02
N ASN A 150 5.35 -21.94 17.20
CA ASN A 150 5.30 -22.33 15.80
C ASN A 150 5.48 -21.10 14.90
N PHE A 151 6.46 -21.14 14.00
CA PHE A 151 6.67 -20.10 13.00
C PHE A 151 5.89 -20.41 11.72
N ILE A 152 5.11 -19.45 11.26
CA ILE A 152 4.48 -19.55 9.95
C ILE A 152 5.60 -19.60 8.88
N LYS A 153 5.49 -20.54 7.95
CA LYS A 153 6.42 -20.66 6.81
C LYS A 153 6.54 -19.29 6.11
N THR A 154 7.76 -18.77 6.03
CA THR A 154 8.01 -17.41 5.56
C THR A 154 9.15 -17.41 4.55
N ASP A 155 8.88 -16.87 3.36
CA ASP A 155 9.89 -16.52 2.37
C ASP A 155 10.29 -15.06 2.58
N LEU A 156 11.45 -14.83 3.19
CA LEU A 156 11.93 -13.50 3.54
C LEU A 156 12.28 -12.62 2.32
N ASP A 157 12.37 -13.19 1.13
CA ASP A 157 12.61 -12.42 -0.09
C ASP A 157 11.32 -11.87 -0.69
N ARG A 158 10.18 -12.46 -0.32
CA ARG A 158 8.83 -12.06 -0.75
C ARG A 158 8.02 -11.34 0.32
N VAL A 159 8.45 -11.38 1.56
CA VAL A 159 7.70 -10.84 2.70
C VAL A 159 8.43 -9.65 3.30
N THR A 160 7.69 -8.60 3.60
CA THR A 160 8.16 -7.55 4.48
C THR A 160 7.90 -7.99 5.93
N PRO A 161 8.91 -8.21 6.77
CA PRO A 161 8.67 -8.47 8.19
C PRO A 161 8.04 -7.21 8.80
N TRP A 162 6.89 -7.41 9.33
CA TRP A 162 6.09 -6.38 10.00
C TRP A 162 6.54 -6.17 11.46
#